data_9230f4faa1623dfe9cad8a36cc63b474
#
_entry.id   9230f4faa1623dfe9cad8a36cc63b474
#
_cell.length_a   1.000
_cell.length_b   1.000
_cell.length_c   1.000
_cell.angle_alpha   90.00
_cell.angle_beta   90.00
_cell.angle_gamma   90.00
#
_symmetry.space_group_name_H-M   'P 1'
#
loop_
_entity.id
_entity.type
_entity.pdbx_description
1 polymer ?
#
loop_
_entity_poly.entity_id
_entity_poly.type
_entity_poly.pdbx_seq_one_letter_code
_entity_poly.pdbx_strand_id
1 'polypeptide(L)'
;MKILSIDTASNICGVSILEDSSLICNLDKNTDRTHSENLMPMIDKAFKDSNFNLKDMDLLVCDVGPGSFTGLRIGVATIKAFKDSLNIPCVGISSLQVLAYNVKDLLNENDIVASIMDCKNNNCYFALYQKKHNIIETLIEPQAEDIDTTLNIISSYITDNFDNINLTFVGDGSILFKDEIKKHFSNANFTEEDYNILNSYSLGLAALDFNNNFELEDDILPLYLKKPQAQKLLEEKEKNAKSNNT
;
A
#
# COMPACT_ATOMS: atom_id res chain seq x y z
N MET A 1 2.89 21.19 7.70
CA MET A 1 3.44 20.55 6.48
C MET A 1 2.28 20.22 5.56
N LYS A 2 2.35 20.66 4.30
CA LYS A 2 1.32 20.40 3.28
C LYS A 2 1.74 19.22 2.40
N ILE A 3 0.88 18.25 2.26
CA ILE A 3 1.15 16.99 1.58
C ILE A 3 0.14 16.78 0.45
N LEU A 4 0.65 16.41 -0.72
CA LEU A 4 -0.15 15.80 -1.79
C LEU A 4 0.13 14.30 -1.81
N SER A 5 -0.88 13.47 -1.62
CA SER A 5 -0.79 12.01 -1.74
C SER A 5 -1.61 11.49 -2.92
N ILE A 6 -1.00 10.56 -3.68
CA ILE A 6 -1.59 9.96 -4.89
C ILE A 6 -1.55 8.45 -4.78
N ASP A 7 -2.71 7.82 -4.90
CA ASP A 7 -2.87 6.37 -4.97
C ASP A 7 -3.48 5.96 -6.32
N THR A 8 -2.80 5.05 -7.00
CA THR A 8 -3.24 4.42 -8.25
C THR A 8 -2.94 2.92 -8.25
N ALA A 9 -2.71 2.33 -7.08
CA ALA A 9 -2.27 0.95 -6.92
C ALA A 9 -3.40 -0.08 -7.12
N SER A 10 -4.67 0.32 -6.95
CA SER A 10 -5.85 -0.54 -7.06
C SER A 10 -6.80 -0.05 -8.18
N ASN A 11 -8.06 -0.47 -8.13
CA ASN A 11 -9.12 0.10 -8.98
C ASN A 11 -9.57 1.49 -8.50
N ILE A 12 -9.11 1.92 -7.33
CA ILE A 12 -9.35 3.26 -6.82
C ILE A 12 -8.27 4.19 -7.38
N CYS A 13 -8.69 5.34 -7.86
CA CYS A 13 -7.81 6.47 -8.13
C CYS A 13 -8.03 7.46 -6.98
N GLY A 14 -6.98 7.70 -6.20
CA GLY A 14 -7.03 8.51 -4.99
C GLY A 14 -6.11 9.72 -5.08
N VAL A 15 -6.61 10.87 -4.61
CA VAL A 15 -5.84 12.11 -4.43
C VAL A 15 -6.28 12.77 -3.14
N SER A 16 -5.35 12.96 -2.21
CA SER A 16 -5.62 13.72 -0.99
C SER A 16 -4.64 14.87 -0.81
N ILE A 17 -5.13 15.93 -0.21
CA ILE A 17 -4.32 17.05 0.28
C ILE A 17 -4.49 17.12 1.79
N LEU A 18 -3.36 17.09 2.52
CA LEU A 18 -3.30 17.20 3.96
C LEU A 18 -2.55 18.47 4.36
N GLU A 19 -2.91 19.05 5.50
CA GLU A 19 -2.08 20.01 6.23
C GLU A 19 -1.80 19.43 7.61
N ASP A 20 -0.56 19.06 7.86
CA ASP A 20 -0.16 18.16 8.95
C ASP A 20 -1.00 16.86 8.91
N SER A 21 -1.63 16.45 10.00
CA SER A 21 -2.54 15.30 10.02
C SER A 21 -3.98 15.62 9.60
N SER A 22 -4.29 16.90 9.30
CA SER A 22 -5.64 17.31 8.97
C SER A 22 -5.94 17.08 7.50
N LEU A 23 -7.02 16.37 7.21
CA LEU A 23 -7.52 16.18 5.84
C LEU A 23 -8.15 17.47 5.33
N ILE A 24 -7.59 18.05 4.26
CA ILE A 24 -8.12 19.26 3.61
C ILE A 24 -9.02 18.88 2.42
N CYS A 25 -8.58 17.90 1.63
CA CYS A 25 -9.36 17.40 0.50
C CYS A 25 -9.08 15.92 0.30
N ASN A 26 -10.13 15.12 0.03
CA ASN A 26 -10.02 13.72 -0.35
C ASN A 26 -10.91 13.41 -1.57
N LEU A 27 -10.33 12.82 -2.58
CA LEU A 27 -10.98 12.43 -3.83
C LEU A 27 -10.60 10.98 -4.17
N ASP A 28 -11.07 10.01 -3.40
CA ASP A 28 -10.92 8.60 -3.73
C ASP A 28 -12.12 8.15 -4.57
N LYS A 29 -11.86 7.63 -5.75
CA LYS A 29 -12.90 7.24 -6.70
C LYS A 29 -12.60 5.90 -7.35
N ASN A 30 -13.50 4.95 -7.18
CA ASN A 30 -13.54 3.77 -8.05
C ASN A 30 -14.02 4.20 -9.44
N THR A 31 -13.24 3.94 -10.46
CA THR A 31 -13.53 4.43 -11.81
C THR A 31 -13.48 3.28 -12.81
N ASP A 32 -14.49 3.25 -13.72
CA ASP A 32 -14.48 2.37 -14.90
C ASP A 32 -13.45 2.82 -15.96
N ARG A 33 -12.85 4.01 -15.77
CA ARG A 33 -11.87 4.62 -16.67
C ARG A 33 -10.46 4.31 -16.19
N THR A 34 -9.52 4.38 -17.11
CA THR A 34 -8.11 4.23 -16.80
C THR A 34 -7.60 5.36 -15.89
N HIS A 35 -6.68 5.05 -14.98
CA HIS A 35 -6.08 6.06 -14.09
C HIS A 35 -5.47 7.24 -14.85
N SER A 36 -4.92 7.02 -16.05
CA SER A 36 -4.36 8.07 -16.91
C SER A 36 -5.38 9.14 -17.34
N GLU A 37 -6.66 8.81 -17.41
CA GLU A 37 -7.71 9.77 -17.75
C GLU A 37 -8.25 10.54 -16.52
N ASN A 38 -8.16 9.91 -15.33
CA ASN A 38 -8.78 10.44 -14.12
C ASN A 38 -7.81 11.23 -13.22
N LEU A 39 -6.55 10.82 -13.14
CA LEU A 39 -5.61 11.32 -12.13
C LEU A 39 -5.39 12.84 -12.23
N MET A 40 -5.02 13.35 -13.40
CA MET A 40 -4.76 14.78 -13.56
C MET A 40 -6.00 15.66 -13.31
N PRO A 41 -7.22 15.34 -13.83
CA PRO A 41 -8.44 16.03 -13.45
C PRO A 41 -8.74 16.00 -11.94
N MET A 42 -8.45 14.90 -11.25
CA MET A 42 -8.65 14.79 -9.80
C MET A 42 -7.65 15.67 -9.04
N ILE A 43 -6.39 15.71 -9.45
CA ILE A 43 -5.38 16.60 -8.88
C ILE A 43 -5.77 18.07 -9.04
N ASP A 44 -6.19 18.48 -10.26
CA ASP A 44 -6.66 19.83 -10.52
C ASP A 44 -7.87 20.21 -9.65
N LYS A 45 -8.81 19.25 -9.49
CA LYS A 45 -9.96 19.42 -8.62
C LYS A 45 -9.55 19.53 -7.14
N ALA A 46 -8.64 18.70 -6.67
CA ALA A 46 -8.19 18.73 -5.28
C ALA A 46 -7.53 20.07 -4.93
N PHE A 47 -6.72 20.64 -5.82
CA PHE A 47 -6.14 21.97 -5.63
C PHE A 47 -7.19 23.09 -5.65
N LYS A 48 -8.20 23.01 -6.51
CA LYS A 48 -9.30 23.96 -6.52
C LYS A 48 -10.12 23.91 -5.24
N ASP A 49 -10.46 22.72 -4.78
CA ASP A 49 -11.30 22.52 -3.59
C ASP A 49 -10.56 22.92 -2.30
N SER A 50 -9.23 22.73 -2.24
CA SER A 50 -8.39 23.09 -1.09
C SER A 50 -7.93 24.56 -1.05
N ASN A 51 -8.06 25.30 -2.14
CA ASN A 51 -7.48 26.63 -2.35
C ASN A 51 -5.93 26.66 -2.22
N PHE A 52 -5.27 25.52 -2.43
CA PHE A 52 -3.80 25.42 -2.52
C PHE A 52 -3.36 25.31 -3.99
N ASN A 53 -2.06 25.41 -4.21
CA ASN A 53 -1.42 25.13 -5.50
C ASN A 53 -0.35 24.06 -5.30
N LEU A 54 0.02 23.36 -6.36
CA LEU A 54 1.06 22.34 -6.31
C LEU A 54 2.40 22.85 -5.73
N LYS A 55 2.77 24.09 -6.03
CA LYS A 55 3.99 24.75 -5.51
C LYS A 55 3.95 25.03 -4.01
N ASP A 56 2.78 24.96 -3.37
CA ASP A 56 2.59 25.20 -1.95
C ASP A 56 2.80 23.89 -1.13
N MET A 57 2.99 22.75 -1.81
CA MET A 57 3.21 21.46 -1.16
C MET A 57 4.65 21.33 -0.63
N ASP A 58 4.77 20.81 0.57
CA ASP A 58 6.05 20.52 1.21
C ASP A 58 6.53 19.09 0.91
N LEU A 59 5.62 18.16 0.63
CA LEU A 59 5.89 16.75 0.36
C LEU A 59 4.91 16.18 -0.66
N LEU A 60 5.46 15.36 -1.57
CA LEU A 60 4.68 14.56 -2.51
C LEU A 60 4.76 13.08 -2.11
N VAL A 61 3.61 12.40 -2.04
CA VAL A 61 3.51 11.01 -1.61
C VAL A 61 2.87 10.16 -2.69
N CYS A 62 3.45 9.01 -2.96
CA CYS A 62 2.95 8.03 -3.93
C CYS A 62 2.79 6.66 -3.29
N ASP A 63 1.66 5.99 -3.55
CA ASP A 63 1.59 4.55 -3.36
C ASP A 63 2.49 3.89 -4.41
N VAL A 64 3.49 3.15 -3.93
CA VAL A 64 4.46 2.44 -4.80
C VAL A 64 4.13 0.96 -4.97
N GLY A 65 3.05 0.46 -4.36
CA GLY A 65 2.63 -0.94 -4.46
C GLY A 65 2.88 -1.76 -3.19
N PRO A 66 2.58 -3.05 -3.28
CA PRO A 66 2.20 -3.83 -4.46
C PRO A 66 0.80 -3.52 -4.98
N GLY A 67 0.57 -3.68 -6.30
CA GLY A 67 -0.73 -3.40 -6.90
C GLY A 67 -0.73 -3.48 -8.43
N SER A 68 -1.62 -2.72 -9.04
CA SER A 68 -1.77 -2.61 -10.49
C SER A 68 -0.49 -2.12 -11.16
N PHE A 69 0.13 -2.95 -11.98
CA PHE A 69 1.38 -2.64 -12.69
C PHE A 69 1.29 -1.35 -13.53
N THR A 70 0.17 -1.13 -14.21
CA THR A 70 -0.07 0.08 -15.00
C THR A 70 -0.37 1.27 -14.10
N GLY A 71 -1.21 1.08 -13.10
CA GLY A 71 -1.59 2.13 -12.17
C GLY A 71 -0.38 2.70 -11.43
N LEU A 72 0.44 1.85 -10.81
CA LEU A 72 1.66 2.26 -10.09
C LEU A 72 2.59 3.13 -10.95
N ARG A 73 2.79 2.77 -12.21
CA ARG A 73 3.62 3.56 -13.13
C ARG A 73 3.04 4.94 -13.40
N ILE A 74 1.73 5.06 -13.49
CA ILE A 74 1.06 6.36 -13.70
C ILE A 74 1.27 7.26 -12.48
N GLY A 75 1.01 6.76 -11.26
CA GLY A 75 1.21 7.52 -10.02
C GLY A 75 2.66 7.95 -9.84
N VAL A 76 3.59 6.99 -9.90
CA VAL A 76 5.03 7.24 -9.75
C VAL A 76 5.54 8.24 -10.79
N ALA A 77 5.19 8.08 -12.07
CA ALA A 77 5.62 9.01 -13.11
C ALA A 77 5.07 10.43 -12.89
N THR A 78 3.82 10.55 -12.39
CA THR A 78 3.22 11.85 -12.09
C THR A 78 3.94 12.54 -10.94
N ILE A 79 4.20 11.84 -9.84
CA ILE A 79 4.94 12.39 -8.69
C ILE A 79 6.37 12.77 -9.07
N LYS A 80 7.08 11.93 -9.85
CA LYS A 80 8.43 12.26 -10.34
C LYS A 80 8.43 13.53 -11.21
N ALA A 81 7.46 13.67 -12.10
CA ALA A 81 7.34 14.87 -12.92
C ALA A 81 7.12 16.14 -12.08
N PHE A 82 6.32 16.07 -11.02
CA PHE A 82 6.13 17.19 -10.09
C PHE A 82 7.38 17.48 -9.28
N LYS A 83 8.03 16.44 -8.71
CA LYS A 83 9.31 16.54 -8.01
C LYS A 83 10.33 17.28 -8.87
N ASP A 84 10.57 16.79 -10.10
CA ASP A 84 11.61 17.31 -10.98
C ASP A 84 11.30 18.75 -11.46
N SER A 85 10.01 19.08 -11.65
CA SER A 85 9.61 20.41 -12.13
C SER A 85 9.69 21.49 -11.06
N LEU A 86 9.43 21.14 -9.78
CA LEU A 86 9.25 22.09 -8.69
C LEU A 86 10.26 21.91 -7.54
N ASN A 87 11.10 20.89 -7.63
CA ASN A 87 12.08 20.52 -6.60
C ASN A 87 11.41 20.28 -5.21
N ILE A 88 10.22 19.64 -5.22
CA ILE A 88 9.50 19.23 -4.02
C ILE A 88 9.94 17.82 -3.65
N PRO A 89 10.32 17.52 -2.40
CA PRO A 89 10.67 16.18 -1.98
C PRO A 89 9.52 15.20 -2.16
N CYS A 90 9.83 13.92 -2.41
CA CYS A 90 8.81 12.88 -2.53
C CYS A 90 9.18 11.62 -1.73
N VAL A 91 8.16 10.83 -1.37
CA VAL A 91 8.31 9.54 -0.70
C VAL A 91 7.33 8.52 -1.29
N GLY A 92 7.79 7.27 -1.39
CA GLY A 92 6.98 6.13 -1.77
C GLY A 92 6.56 5.33 -0.54
N ILE A 93 5.28 5.04 -0.42
CA ILE A 93 4.71 4.21 0.67
C ILE A 93 4.10 2.94 0.08
N SER A 94 4.31 1.82 0.75
CA SER A 94 3.74 0.54 0.34
C SER A 94 2.21 0.52 0.52
N SER A 95 1.48 -0.04 -0.45
CA SER A 95 0.03 -0.29 -0.36
C SER A 95 -0.35 -1.09 0.89
N LEU A 96 0.49 -2.04 1.30
CA LEU A 96 0.28 -2.83 2.52
C LEU A 96 0.40 -1.97 3.78
N GLN A 97 1.28 -0.98 3.78
CA GLN A 97 1.40 -0.01 4.86
C GLN A 97 0.20 0.95 4.88
N VAL A 98 -0.29 1.38 3.72
CA VAL A 98 -1.53 2.18 3.61
C VAL A 98 -2.69 1.46 4.28
N LEU A 99 -2.87 0.16 4.02
CA LEU A 99 -3.90 -0.66 4.67
C LEU A 99 -3.74 -0.72 6.19
N ALA A 100 -2.51 -0.82 6.69
CA ALA A 100 -2.26 -0.79 8.13
C ALA A 100 -2.62 0.58 8.75
N TYR A 101 -2.39 1.68 8.03
CA TYR A 101 -2.79 3.02 8.45
C TYR A 101 -4.30 3.24 8.40
N ASN A 102 -5.06 2.53 7.56
CA ASN A 102 -6.52 2.58 7.58
C ASN A 102 -7.10 2.21 8.96
N VAL A 103 -6.44 1.32 9.68
CA VAL A 103 -6.91 0.79 10.96
C VAL A 103 -6.12 1.31 12.16
N LYS A 104 -5.16 2.21 11.96
CA LYS A 104 -4.27 2.72 13.00
C LYS A 104 -5.02 3.20 14.25
N ASP A 105 -6.12 3.92 14.06
CA ASP A 105 -6.90 4.48 15.16
C ASP A 105 -7.79 3.45 15.88
N LEU A 106 -8.01 2.28 15.27
CA LEU A 106 -8.72 1.15 15.88
C LEU A 106 -7.80 0.27 16.74
N LEU A 107 -6.48 0.35 16.52
CA LEU A 107 -5.49 -0.46 17.22
C LEU A 107 -5.12 0.17 18.56
N ASN A 108 -4.92 -0.70 19.58
CA ASN A 108 -4.26 -0.29 20.82
C ASN A 108 -2.73 -0.33 20.64
N GLU A 109 -2.02 0.21 21.63
CA GLU A 109 -0.56 0.11 21.68
C GLU A 109 -0.12 -1.35 21.74
N ASN A 110 0.84 -1.73 20.92
CA ASN A 110 1.37 -3.08 20.69
C ASN A 110 0.45 -4.06 19.94
N ASP A 111 -0.76 -3.67 19.52
CA ASP A 111 -1.57 -4.50 18.62
C ASP A 111 -0.84 -4.70 17.28
N ILE A 112 -1.02 -5.88 16.71
CA ILE A 112 -0.42 -6.27 15.42
C ILE A 112 -1.48 -6.23 14.33
N VAL A 113 -1.10 -5.74 13.16
CA VAL A 113 -1.92 -5.75 11.95
C VAL A 113 -1.21 -6.50 10.83
N ALA A 114 -1.91 -7.47 10.25
CA ALA A 114 -1.50 -8.18 9.05
C ALA A 114 -2.26 -7.60 7.85
N SER A 115 -1.55 -6.89 6.99
CA SER A 115 -2.11 -6.42 5.72
C SER A 115 -1.99 -7.52 4.67
N ILE A 116 -3.12 -7.91 4.04
CA ILE A 116 -3.16 -8.95 3.01
C ILE A 116 -3.93 -8.44 1.80
N MET A 117 -3.31 -8.47 0.61
CA MET A 117 -3.94 -8.12 -0.67
C MET A 117 -3.98 -9.33 -1.60
N ASP A 118 -5.11 -9.52 -2.30
CA ASP A 118 -5.26 -10.59 -3.30
C ASP A 118 -4.29 -10.39 -4.48
N CYS A 119 -3.53 -11.41 -4.77
CA CYS A 119 -2.52 -11.41 -5.82
C CYS A 119 -2.83 -12.48 -6.90
N LYS A 120 -4.06 -13.01 -6.89
CA LYS A 120 -4.60 -14.06 -7.77
C LYS A 120 -3.94 -15.42 -7.61
N ASN A 121 -4.65 -16.46 -8.04
CA ASN A 121 -4.18 -17.84 -8.02
C ASN A 121 -3.76 -18.33 -6.62
N ASN A 122 -4.59 -18.09 -5.62
CA ASN A 122 -4.36 -18.46 -4.21
C ASN A 122 -3.08 -17.86 -3.59
N ASN A 123 -2.58 -16.77 -4.19
CA ASN A 123 -1.45 -16.00 -3.65
C ASN A 123 -1.94 -14.66 -3.12
N CYS A 124 -1.15 -14.12 -2.20
CA CYS A 124 -1.36 -12.79 -1.67
C CYS A 124 -0.05 -12.00 -1.58
N TYR A 125 -0.18 -10.68 -1.55
CA TYR A 125 0.83 -9.81 -1.00
C TYR A 125 0.52 -9.64 0.48
N PHE A 126 1.54 -9.66 1.33
CA PHE A 126 1.35 -9.47 2.75
C PHE A 126 2.52 -8.73 3.38
N ALA A 127 2.24 -8.12 4.51
CA ALA A 127 3.21 -7.54 5.43
C ALA A 127 2.63 -7.57 6.85
N LEU A 128 3.49 -7.51 7.85
CA LEU A 128 3.09 -7.47 9.26
C LEU A 128 3.61 -6.19 9.90
N TYR A 129 2.75 -5.54 10.65
CA TYR A 129 3.04 -4.27 11.30
C TYR A 129 2.62 -4.30 12.76
N GLN A 130 3.18 -3.41 13.56
CA GLN A 130 2.80 -3.20 14.95
C GLN A 130 2.54 -1.72 15.19
N LYS A 131 1.47 -1.39 15.93
CA LYS A 131 1.30 -0.04 16.45
C LYS A 131 2.19 0.17 17.65
N LYS A 132 3.09 1.13 17.57
CA LYS A 132 4.04 1.45 18.63
C LYS A 132 4.33 2.94 18.68
N HIS A 133 4.21 3.55 19.87
CA HIS A 133 4.36 4.99 20.04
C HIS A 133 3.47 5.81 19.08
N ASN A 134 2.26 5.32 18.86
CA ASN A 134 1.27 5.89 17.93
C ASN A 134 1.72 5.94 16.45
N ILE A 135 2.70 5.14 16.03
CA ILE A 135 3.09 4.93 14.64
C ILE A 135 2.91 3.45 14.25
N ILE A 136 2.93 3.14 12.98
CA ILE A 136 2.87 1.77 12.45
C ILE A 136 4.27 1.35 12.04
N GLU A 137 4.92 0.53 12.89
CA GLU A 137 6.25 -0.04 12.63
C GLU A 137 6.15 -1.34 11.84
N THR A 138 7.06 -1.56 10.90
CA THR A 138 7.12 -2.78 10.10
C THR A 138 7.79 -3.90 10.90
N LEU A 139 7.12 -5.06 10.99
CA LEU A 139 7.65 -6.29 11.57
C LEU A 139 8.11 -7.28 10.49
N ILE A 140 7.31 -7.44 9.43
CA ILE A 140 7.65 -8.23 8.24
C ILE A 140 7.45 -7.33 7.02
N GLU A 141 8.52 -7.16 6.26
CA GLU A 141 8.51 -6.38 5.02
C GLU A 141 7.54 -6.97 3.98
N PRO A 142 7.04 -6.16 3.03
CA PRO A 142 6.17 -6.62 1.96
C PRO A 142 6.71 -7.83 1.20
N GLN A 143 5.91 -8.89 1.11
CA GLN A 143 6.24 -10.16 0.44
C GLN A 143 5.07 -10.63 -0.43
N ALA A 144 5.33 -11.64 -1.28
CA ALA A 144 4.35 -12.27 -2.14
C ALA A 144 4.49 -13.80 -2.07
N GLU A 145 3.50 -14.47 -1.48
CA GLU A 145 3.48 -15.93 -1.28
C GLU A 145 2.07 -16.49 -1.51
N ASP A 146 1.93 -17.82 -1.52
CA ASP A 146 0.62 -18.45 -1.39
C ASP A 146 0.07 -18.25 0.04
N ILE A 147 -1.25 -18.36 0.17
CA ILE A 147 -1.90 -18.05 1.46
C ILE A 147 -1.45 -18.96 2.59
N ASP A 148 -1.26 -20.26 2.36
CA ASP A 148 -0.87 -21.21 3.41
C ASP A 148 0.55 -20.90 3.92
N THR A 149 1.48 -20.63 3.01
CA THR A 149 2.84 -20.17 3.34
C THR A 149 2.82 -18.85 4.10
N THR A 150 2.01 -17.89 3.65
CA THR A 150 1.83 -16.59 4.33
C THR A 150 1.38 -16.76 5.78
N LEU A 151 0.32 -17.57 6.01
CA LEU A 151 -0.22 -17.78 7.36
C LEU A 151 0.79 -18.51 8.26
N ASN A 152 1.56 -19.44 7.71
CA ASN A 152 2.64 -20.10 8.46
C ASN A 152 3.77 -19.12 8.84
N ILE A 153 4.18 -18.22 7.93
CA ILE A 153 5.20 -17.20 8.23
C ILE A 153 4.71 -16.27 9.35
N ILE A 154 3.49 -15.76 9.25
CA ILE A 154 2.89 -14.88 10.27
C ILE A 154 2.78 -15.61 11.60
N SER A 155 2.30 -16.86 11.61
CA SER A 155 2.15 -17.66 12.82
C SER A 155 3.49 -17.93 13.52
N SER A 156 4.51 -18.32 12.77
CA SER A 156 5.86 -18.56 13.31
C SER A 156 6.44 -17.28 13.88
N TYR A 157 6.36 -16.16 13.14
CA TYR A 157 6.87 -14.88 13.62
C TYR A 157 6.20 -14.43 14.93
N ILE A 158 4.86 -14.55 15.02
CA ILE A 158 4.11 -14.20 16.23
C ILE A 158 4.50 -15.11 17.40
N THR A 159 4.55 -16.42 17.20
CA THR A 159 4.88 -17.38 18.25
C THR A 159 6.29 -17.16 18.80
N ASP A 160 7.25 -16.81 17.95
CA ASP A 160 8.65 -16.61 18.33
C ASP A 160 8.89 -15.28 19.05
N ASN A 161 8.04 -14.27 18.86
CA ASN A 161 8.31 -12.91 19.34
C ASN A 161 7.29 -12.36 20.34
N PHE A 162 6.11 -12.99 20.50
CA PHE A 162 5.02 -12.44 21.31
C PHE A 162 4.26 -13.52 22.08
N ASP A 163 3.90 -13.23 23.33
CA ASP A 163 3.14 -14.16 24.18
C ASP A 163 1.60 -13.99 24.02
N ASN A 164 1.12 -12.77 24.06
CA ASN A 164 -0.30 -12.45 23.95
C ASN A 164 -0.48 -11.15 23.16
N ILE A 165 -1.10 -11.24 21.98
CA ILE A 165 -1.32 -10.10 21.12
C ILE A 165 -2.73 -10.10 20.55
N ASN A 166 -3.22 -8.90 20.23
CA ASN A 166 -4.35 -8.74 19.32
C ASN A 166 -3.82 -8.69 17.89
N LEU A 167 -4.31 -9.60 17.06
CA LEU A 167 -3.96 -9.65 15.63
C LEU A 167 -5.17 -9.27 14.80
N THR A 168 -5.05 -8.21 14.03
CA THR A 168 -6.08 -7.71 13.11
C THR A 168 -5.64 -7.93 11.67
N PHE A 169 -6.52 -8.48 10.85
CA PHE A 169 -6.31 -8.65 9.41
C PHE A 169 -7.05 -7.56 8.63
N VAL A 170 -6.37 -6.97 7.64
CA VAL A 170 -6.90 -5.88 6.80
C VAL A 170 -6.50 -6.09 5.33
N GLY A 171 -7.30 -5.54 4.41
CA GLY A 171 -7.13 -5.63 2.96
C GLY A 171 -8.07 -6.64 2.32
N ASP A 172 -8.23 -6.57 1.00
CA ASP A 172 -9.14 -7.41 0.22
C ASP A 172 -8.80 -8.90 0.30
N GLY A 173 -7.52 -9.25 0.44
CA GLY A 173 -7.06 -10.61 0.71
C GLY A 173 -7.52 -11.13 2.07
N SER A 174 -7.67 -10.29 3.08
CA SER A 174 -8.16 -10.71 4.40
C SER A 174 -9.64 -11.14 4.36
N ILE A 175 -10.43 -10.54 3.47
CA ILE A 175 -11.82 -10.92 3.23
C ILE A 175 -11.87 -12.21 2.42
N LEU A 176 -11.08 -12.28 1.34
CA LEU A 176 -11.05 -13.43 0.41
C LEU A 176 -10.63 -14.73 1.12
N PHE A 177 -9.61 -14.67 1.97
CA PHE A 177 -9.03 -15.82 2.67
C PHE A 177 -9.48 -15.94 4.13
N LYS A 178 -10.64 -15.37 4.47
CA LYS A 178 -11.13 -15.28 5.86
C LYS A 178 -11.25 -16.63 6.54
N ASP A 179 -11.68 -17.67 5.82
CA ASP A 179 -11.89 -18.99 6.38
C ASP A 179 -10.55 -19.70 6.63
N GLU A 180 -9.57 -19.52 5.75
CA GLU A 180 -8.21 -20.01 5.92
C GLU A 180 -7.53 -19.33 7.12
N ILE A 181 -7.65 -18.00 7.20
CA ILE A 181 -7.11 -17.21 8.33
C ILE A 181 -7.68 -17.69 9.65
N LYS A 182 -9.00 -17.89 9.75
CA LYS A 182 -9.67 -18.36 10.97
C LYS A 182 -9.26 -19.76 11.41
N LYS A 183 -8.86 -20.63 10.48
CA LYS A 183 -8.33 -21.96 10.84
C LYS A 183 -6.96 -21.87 11.51
N HIS A 184 -6.12 -20.91 11.11
CA HIS A 184 -4.78 -20.69 11.70
C HIS A 184 -4.85 -19.82 12.96
N PHE A 185 -5.71 -18.80 12.95
CA PHE A 185 -5.83 -17.79 14.00
C PHE A 185 -7.29 -17.71 14.48
N SER A 186 -7.66 -18.57 15.44
CA SER A 186 -9.05 -18.64 15.96
C SER A 186 -9.54 -17.32 16.56
N ASN A 187 -8.64 -16.50 17.09
CA ASN A 187 -8.93 -15.21 17.73
C ASN A 187 -8.58 -14.00 16.83
N ALA A 188 -8.43 -14.21 15.51
CA ALA A 188 -8.13 -13.13 14.58
C ALA A 188 -9.27 -12.12 14.50
N ASN A 189 -8.94 -10.83 14.55
CA ASN A 189 -9.87 -9.75 14.31
C ASN A 189 -9.90 -9.42 12.82
N PHE A 190 -11.06 -9.00 12.33
CA PHE A 190 -11.28 -8.54 10.96
C PHE A 190 -11.94 -7.18 10.99
N THR A 191 -11.60 -6.35 10.04
CA THR A 191 -12.13 -4.99 9.92
C THR A 191 -13.42 -4.96 9.10
N GLU A 192 -14.18 -3.87 9.22
CA GLU A 192 -15.28 -3.56 8.32
C GLU A 192 -14.79 -3.34 6.89
N GLU A 193 -15.69 -3.43 5.92
CA GLU A 193 -15.37 -3.45 4.49
C GLU A 193 -14.58 -2.19 4.04
N ASP A 194 -14.96 -1.03 4.53
CA ASP A 194 -14.36 0.26 4.15
C ASP A 194 -12.88 0.37 4.53
N TYR A 195 -12.43 -0.31 5.58
CA TYR A 195 -11.02 -0.33 5.99
C TYR A 195 -10.13 -1.21 5.09
N ASN A 196 -10.73 -2.08 4.29
CA ASN A 196 -10.02 -3.01 3.43
C ASN A 196 -9.70 -2.45 2.03
N ILE A 197 -9.97 -1.15 1.83
CA ILE A 197 -9.80 -0.45 0.57
C ILE A 197 -8.67 0.57 0.72
N LEU A 198 -7.75 0.60 -0.26
CA LEU A 198 -6.71 1.62 -0.30
C LEU A 198 -7.32 3.01 -0.41
N ASN A 199 -6.77 3.96 0.33
CA ASN A 199 -7.19 5.36 0.24
C ASN A 199 -6.01 6.33 0.36
N SER A 200 -6.12 7.44 -0.32
CA SER A 200 -5.05 8.43 -0.42
C SER A 200 -4.83 9.24 0.86
N TYR A 201 -5.81 9.30 1.77
CA TYR A 201 -5.64 9.96 3.07
C TYR A 201 -4.72 9.17 4.00
N SER A 202 -4.95 7.85 4.16
CA SER A 202 -4.08 6.97 4.96
C SER A 202 -2.67 6.91 4.40
N LEU A 203 -2.52 6.99 3.07
CA LEU A 203 -1.23 7.14 2.41
C LEU A 203 -0.50 8.41 2.87
N GLY A 204 -1.19 9.54 2.92
CA GLY A 204 -0.63 10.81 3.43
C GLY A 204 -0.26 10.75 4.91
N LEU A 205 -1.08 10.10 5.76
CA LEU A 205 -0.79 9.90 7.18
C LEU A 205 0.44 9.00 7.38
N ALA A 206 0.58 7.92 6.60
CA ALA A 206 1.76 7.06 6.66
C ALA A 206 3.04 7.85 6.37
N ALA A 207 3.00 8.74 5.38
CA ALA A 207 4.15 9.55 5.03
C ALA A 207 4.54 10.58 6.12
N LEU A 208 3.59 11.08 6.90
CA LEU A 208 3.88 11.97 8.04
C LEU A 208 4.74 11.28 9.10
N ASP A 209 4.38 10.06 9.47
CA ASP A 209 5.14 9.29 10.46
C ASP A 209 6.51 8.89 9.89
N PHE A 210 6.58 8.62 8.59
CA PHE A 210 7.81 8.28 7.87
C PHE A 210 8.80 9.46 7.83
N ASN A 211 8.32 10.67 7.56
CA ASN A 211 9.16 11.86 7.41
C ASN A 211 9.87 12.29 8.71
N ASN A 212 9.41 11.82 9.86
CA ASN A 212 10.08 12.08 11.14
C ASN A 212 11.29 11.16 11.38
N ASN A 213 11.46 10.08 10.61
CA ASN A 213 12.43 9.02 10.88
C ASN A 213 13.33 8.60 9.71
N PHE A 214 13.13 9.11 8.48
CA PHE A 214 13.84 8.64 7.28
C PHE A 214 14.39 9.77 6.43
N GLU A 215 15.50 9.51 5.73
CA GLU A 215 16.01 10.35 4.65
C GLU A 215 15.01 10.31 3.48
N LEU A 216 14.69 11.48 2.93
CA LEU A 216 13.82 11.58 1.76
C LEU A 216 14.48 10.88 0.58
N GLU A 217 13.77 9.97 -0.06
CA GLU A 217 14.29 9.23 -1.20
C GLU A 217 14.58 10.17 -2.38
N ASP A 218 15.77 10.06 -2.95
CA ASP A 218 16.13 10.80 -4.16
C ASP A 218 15.27 10.39 -5.35
N ASP A 219 14.81 9.12 -5.37
CA ASP A 219 13.96 8.58 -6.44
C ASP A 219 13.00 7.50 -5.93
N ILE A 220 11.71 7.64 -6.26
CA ILE A 220 10.69 6.63 -5.95
C ILE A 220 10.57 5.63 -7.10
N LEU A 221 10.43 4.34 -6.77
CA LEU A 221 10.28 3.26 -7.76
C LEU A 221 9.09 2.37 -7.37
N PRO A 222 8.34 1.82 -8.35
CA PRO A 222 7.30 0.85 -8.07
C PRO A 222 7.86 -0.41 -7.40
N LEU A 223 7.19 -0.86 -6.34
CA LEU A 223 7.52 -2.09 -5.61
C LEU A 223 6.91 -3.30 -6.34
N TYR A 224 7.71 -4.00 -7.10
CA TYR A 224 7.30 -5.21 -7.82
C TYR A 224 7.69 -6.47 -7.05
N LEU A 225 6.80 -7.00 -6.23
CA LEU A 225 7.01 -8.25 -5.48
C LEU A 225 6.84 -9.51 -6.34
N LYS A 226 6.15 -9.40 -7.47
CA LYS A 226 6.02 -10.47 -8.47
C LYS A 226 6.55 -10.04 -9.83
N LYS A 227 7.21 -10.97 -10.51
CA LYS A 227 7.59 -10.77 -11.91
C LYS A 227 6.35 -10.59 -12.79
N PRO A 228 6.38 -9.69 -13.79
CA PRO A 228 5.31 -9.57 -14.77
C PRO A 228 4.95 -10.91 -15.41
N GLN A 229 3.66 -11.14 -15.69
CA GLN A 229 3.19 -12.39 -16.29
C GLN A 229 3.92 -12.74 -17.60
N ALA A 230 4.23 -11.73 -18.41
CA ALA A 230 4.98 -11.91 -19.65
C ALA A 230 6.39 -12.47 -19.42
N GLN A 231 7.05 -12.06 -18.35
CA GLN A 231 8.39 -12.55 -17.99
C GLN A 231 8.35 -13.98 -17.46
N LYS A 232 7.32 -14.34 -16.67
CA LYS A 232 7.10 -15.74 -16.22
C LYS A 232 6.87 -16.68 -17.40
N LEU A 233 6.01 -16.28 -18.34
CA LEU A 233 5.74 -17.07 -19.56
C LEU A 233 6.98 -17.23 -20.44
N LEU A 234 7.86 -16.23 -20.48
CA LEU A 234 9.11 -16.33 -21.22
C LEU A 234 10.07 -17.32 -20.55
N GLU A 235 10.25 -17.21 -19.22
CA GLU A 235 11.10 -18.12 -18.44
C GLU A 235 10.59 -19.58 -18.51
N GLU A 236 9.28 -19.79 -18.50
CA GLU A 236 8.67 -21.13 -18.68
C GLU A 236 8.94 -21.69 -20.08
N LYS A 237 8.81 -20.87 -21.13
CA LYS A 237 9.13 -21.27 -22.50
C LYS A 237 10.62 -21.62 -22.66
N GLU A 238 11.52 -20.86 -22.06
CA GLU A 238 12.95 -21.12 -22.08
C GLU A 238 13.31 -22.41 -21.30
N LYS A 239 12.69 -22.66 -20.15
CA LYS A 239 12.86 -23.92 -19.41
C LYS A 239 12.39 -25.13 -20.21
N ASN A 240 11.20 -25.04 -20.82
CA ASN A 240 10.65 -26.12 -21.65
C ASN A 240 11.48 -26.37 -22.93
N ALA A 241 12.06 -25.32 -23.53
CA ALA A 241 12.96 -25.45 -24.67
C ALA A 241 14.29 -26.13 -24.31
N LYS A 242 14.80 -25.91 -23.10
CA LYS A 242 16.02 -26.57 -22.60
C LYS A 242 15.80 -28.02 -22.23
N SER A 243 14.62 -28.38 -21.68
CA SER A 243 14.29 -29.75 -21.32
C SER A 243 13.98 -30.65 -22.53
N ASN A 244 13.60 -30.09 -23.68
CA ASN A 244 13.37 -30.81 -24.92
C ASN A 244 14.64 -31.05 -25.77
N ASN A 245 15.78 -30.46 -25.36
CA ASN A 245 17.07 -30.60 -26.03
C ASN A 245 18.07 -31.51 -25.27
N THR A 246 17.59 -32.19 -24.24
CA THR A 246 18.32 -33.21 -23.47
C THR A 246 17.68 -34.56 -23.64
#